data_025b387efcda94dfeacbe470c7d92bed
#
_entry.id   025b387efcda94dfeacbe470c7d92bed
#
_cell.length_a   1.000
_cell.length_b   1.000
_cell.length_c   1.000
_cell.angle_alpha   90.00
_cell.angle_beta   90.00
_cell.angle_gamma   90.00
#
_symmetry.space_group_name_H-M   'P 1'
#
loop_
_entity.id
_entity.type
_entity.pdbx_description
1 polymer ?
#
loop_
_entity_poly.entity_id
_entity_poly.type
_entity_poly.pdbx_seq_one_letter_code
_entity_poly.pdbx_strand_id
1 'polypeptide(L)'
;ISLGKNGLESFQKGLPERRLLDLLNNGPRKLSDLQKELGFVFGPAMGLARKNNWVDVTADQITLKNIPSVLPGEKTLRTIGGNKLSINEIDKNELSLLLKRPDFIVEEIIKTKEITLTESAKSIVLSDSSGAIDVEAKVPEIFVARTHPLKDTLDEIREIFVTLGFSEIIGNMTQSSFWNFDALFTPQDHPARELQDTFYLDGISAKKIATPEQIRKVSESHKKNWRYSWDINEARKMALRTHTTCVTIKHLAEKKPDEARIFSLGRVFRNEKLSYKHLVEFNQIEGVVVGKDANLRNLMGIQREFYKRIGITKIKFWPTFFPYTEPSLQTMVYNEKLGKWIELFGMGI
;
A
#
# COMPACT_ATOMS: atom_id res chain seq x y z
N ILE A 1 16.37 16.64 -11.59
CA ILE A 1 15.20 17.51 -11.75
C ILE A 1 14.80 17.51 -13.20
N SER A 2 13.50 17.54 -13.47
CA SER A 2 12.90 17.66 -14.81
C SER A 2 11.67 18.59 -14.75
N LEU A 3 11.21 19.03 -15.89
CA LEU A 3 9.98 19.83 -15.96
C LEU A 3 8.75 18.95 -15.73
N GLY A 4 7.83 19.39 -14.88
CA GLY A 4 6.50 18.87 -14.74
C GLY A 4 5.57 19.34 -15.87
N LYS A 5 4.30 18.94 -15.85
CA LYS A 5 3.34 19.25 -16.91
C LYS A 5 3.21 20.75 -17.18
N ASN A 6 3.03 21.55 -16.13
CA ASN A 6 2.91 23.02 -16.26
C ASN A 6 4.25 23.66 -16.64
N GLY A 7 5.37 23.09 -16.22
CA GLY A 7 6.70 23.50 -16.62
C GLY A 7 6.95 23.30 -18.11
N LEU A 8 6.60 22.13 -18.66
CA LEU A 8 6.71 21.81 -20.08
C LEU A 8 5.83 22.73 -20.96
N GLU A 9 4.60 22.98 -20.51
CA GLU A 9 3.72 23.92 -21.22
C GLU A 9 4.31 25.34 -21.22
N SER A 10 4.88 25.77 -20.09
CA SER A 10 5.51 27.08 -19.98
C SER A 10 6.83 27.17 -20.76
N PHE A 11 7.55 26.08 -20.91
CA PHE A 11 8.72 26.01 -21.79
C PHE A 11 8.36 26.19 -23.25
N GLN A 12 7.26 25.59 -23.70
CA GLN A 12 6.80 25.67 -25.09
C GLN A 12 6.12 26.98 -25.44
N LYS A 13 5.25 27.51 -24.54
CA LYS A 13 4.38 28.64 -24.78
C LYS A 13 4.81 29.95 -24.08
N GLY A 14 5.90 29.92 -23.32
CA GLY A 14 6.32 30.99 -22.42
C GLY A 14 5.63 30.93 -21.04
N LEU A 15 6.27 31.51 -20.04
CA LEU A 15 5.70 31.65 -18.71
C LEU A 15 4.34 32.35 -18.76
N PRO A 16 3.38 32.03 -17.88
CA PRO A 16 2.10 32.70 -17.82
C PRO A 16 2.18 34.24 -17.78
N GLU A 17 3.16 34.76 -17.05
CA GLU A 17 3.42 36.20 -16.97
C GLU A 17 3.96 36.77 -18.28
N ARG A 18 4.83 36.03 -18.99
CA ARG A 18 5.32 36.45 -20.29
C ARG A 18 4.17 36.56 -21.29
N ARG A 19 3.32 35.57 -21.34
CA ARG A 19 2.12 35.54 -22.19
C ARG A 19 1.18 36.73 -21.88
N LEU A 20 0.98 37.05 -20.59
CA LEU A 20 0.19 38.21 -20.17
C LEU A 20 0.82 39.52 -20.68
N LEU A 21 2.12 39.71 -20.47
CA LEU A 21 2.82 40.95 -20.88
C LEU A 21 2.86 41.08 -22.41
N ASP A 22 3.06 39.98 -23.13
CA ASP A 22 3.04 39.98 -24.61
C ASP A 22 1.67 40.35 -25.16
N LEU A 23 0.57 39.94 -24.56
CA LEU A 23 -0.79 40.32 -24.91
C LEU A 23 -1.05 41.83 -24.66
N LEU A 24 -0.41 42.40 -23.66
CA LEU A 24 -0.53 43.83 -23.31
C LEU A 24 0.42 44.71 -24.12
N ASN A 25 1.40 44.15 -24.80
CA ASN A 25 2.34 44.92 -25.63
C ASN A 25 1.67 45.61 -26.82
N ASN A 26 0.52 45.08 -27.26
CA ASN A 26 -0.28 45.64 -28.36
C ASN A 26 -1.30 46.69 -27.90
N GLY A 27 -1.23 47.14 -26.62
CA GLY A 27 -2.10 48.18 -26.06
C GLY A 27 -2.93 47.73 -24.87
N PRO A 28 -3.66 48.67 -24.25
CA PRO A 28 -4.52 48.37 -23.10
C PRO A 28 -5.61 47.37 -23.44
N ARG A 29 -5.87 46.40 -22.53
CA ARG A 29 -6.91 45.38 -22.71
C ARG A 29 -7.83 45.28 -21.50
N LYS A 30 -9.07 44.84 -21.74
CA LYS A 30 -10.02 44.62 -20.66
C LYS A 30 -9.64 43.36 -19.86
N LEU A 31 -9.87 43.45 -18.57
CA LEU A 31 -9.60 42.31 -17.63
C LEU A 31 -10.35 41.04 -18.02
N SER A 32 -11.63 41.20 -18.45
CA SER A 32 -12.48 40.09 -18.88
C SER A 32 -11.93 39.32 -20.10
N ASP A 33 -11.30 40.03 -21.03
CA ASP A 33 -10.79 39.45 -22.27
C ASP A 33 -9.49 38.69 -22.00
N LEU A 34 -8.59 39.26 -21.20
CA LEU A 34 -7.36 38.58 -20.77
C LEU A 34 -7.66 37.37 -19.92
N GLN A 35 -8.69 37.40 -19.09
CA GLN A 35 -9.12 36.25 -18.28
C GLN A 35 -9.66 35.12 -19.15
N LYS A 36 -10.39 35.42 -20.22
CA LYS A 36 -10.87 34.40 -21.18
C LYS A 36 -9.71 33.78 -21.97
N GLU A 37 -8.73 34.58 -22.38
CA GLU A 37 -7.63 34.16 -23.24
C GLU A 37 -6.58 33.36 -22.49
N LEU A 38 -6.27 33.72 -21.24
CA LEU A 38 -5.28 33.01 -20.38
C LEU A 38 -5.88 31.92 -19.48
N GLY A 39 -7.21 31.96 -19.27
CA GLY A 39 -7.91 30.99 -18.45
C GLY A 39 -7.42 30.93 -16.99
N PHE A 40 -7.22 29.73 -16.47
CA PHE A 40 -6.86 29.54 -15.07
C PHE A 40 -5.47 30.08 -14.67
N VAL A 41 -4.56 30.32 -15.63
CA VAL A 41 -3.23 30.87 -15.34
C VAL A 41 -3.24 32.41 -15.23
N PHE A 42 -4.34 33.06 -15.57
CA PHE A 42 -4.48 34.52 -15.52
C PHE A 42 -4.28 35.07 -14.09
N GLY A 43 -4.93 34.47 -13.10
CA GLY A 43 -4.86 34.94 -11.70
C GLY A 43 -3.44 34.99 -11.16
N PRO A 44 -2.70 33.90 -11.19
CA PRO A 44 -1.29 33.84 -10.79
C PRO A 44 -0.39 34.80 -11.58
N ALA A 45 -0.55 34.87 -12.91
CA ALA A 45 0.23 35.76 -13.78
C ALA A 45 -0.01 37.24 -13.44
N MET A 46 -1.25 37.62 -13.26
CA MET A 46 -1.66 38.96 -12.88
C MET A 46 -1.19 39.36 -11.50
N GLY A 47 -1.25 38.43 -10.52
CA GLY A 47 -0.73 38.62 -9.17
C GLY A 47 0.75 38.99 -9.18
N LEU A 48 1.56 38.22 -9.95
CA LEU A 48 2.97 38.47 -10.08
C LEU A 48 3.30 39.77 -10.84
N ALA A 49 2.56 40.04 -11.90
CA ALA A 49 2.73 41.24 -12.69
C ALA A 49 2.44 42.53 -11.87
N ARG A 50 1.41 42.51 -11.02
CA ARG A 50 1.11 43.60 -10.09
C ARG A 50 2.20 43.75 -9.02
N LYS A 51 2.61 42.66 -8.41
CA LYS A 51 3.65 42.64 -7.35
C LYS A 51 4.97 43.28 -7.82
N ASN A 52 5.30 43.08 -9.09
CA ASN A 52 6.53 43.60 -9.68
C ASN A 52 6.35 44.91 -10.44
N ASN A 53 5.19 45.56 -10.35
CA ASN A 53 4.88 46.83 -11.04
C ASN A 53 5.05 46.76 -12.57
N TRP A 54 4.76 45.64 -13.21
CA TRP A 54 4.83 45.49 -14.66
C TRP A 54 3.56 45.99 -15.37
N VAL A 55 2.46 45.98 -14.64
CA VAL A 55 1.14 46.41 -15.16
C VAL A 55 0.47 47.37 -14.21
N ASP A 56 -0.40 48.26 -14.78
CA ASP A 56 -1.32 49.12 -14.04
C ASP A 56 -2.76 48.73 -14.36
N VAL A 57 -3.64 48.86 -13.36
CA VAL A 57 -5.04 48.50 -13.49
C VAL A 57 -5.89 49.72 -13.17
N THR A 58 -6.55 50.25 -14.18
CA THR A 58 -7.47 51.37 -14.05
C THR A 58 -8.88 50.92 -14.43
N ALA A 59 -9.80 50.98 -13.48
CA ALA A 59 -11.19 50.55 -13.60
C ALA A 59 -11.34 49.12 -14.16
N ASP A 60 -11.45 48.91 -15.45
CA ASP A 60 -11.66 47.63 -16.11
C ASP A 60 -10.59 47.32 -17.17
N GLN A 61 -9.57 48.18 -17.25
CA GLN A 61 -8.48 48.03 -18.23
C GLN A 61 -7.12 47.79 -17.55
N ILE A 62 -6.32 46.94 -18.18
CA ILE A 62 -4.95 46.66 -17.78
C ILE A 62 -4.02 47.27 -18.81
N THR A 63 -3.07 48.07 -18.32
CA THR A 63 -2.04 48.70 -19.13
C THR A 63 -0.67 48.22 -18.76
N LEU A 64 0.20 48.10 -19.73
CA LEU A 64 1.58 47.72 -19.55
C LEU A 64 2.38 48.92 -19.03
N LYS A 65 3.17 48.73 -17.95
CA LYS A 65 4.12 49.70 -17.42
C LYS A 65 5.56 49.39 -17.83
N ASN A 66 5.97 48.15 -17.68
CA ASN A 66 7.33 47.73 -17.95
C ASN A 66 7.36 46.28 -18.38
N ILE A 67 8.22 45.95 -19.35
CA ILE A 67 8.49 44.55 -19.75
C ILE A 67 9.95 44.23 -19.34
N PRO A 68 10.17 43.36 -18.36
CA PRO A 68 11.54 42.92 -18.05
C PRO A 68 12.06 42.06 -19.19
N SER A 69 13.35 42.19 -19.50
CA SER A 69 14.01 41.39 -20.53
C SER A 69 13.98 39.90 -20.22
N VAL A 70 14.11 39.53 -18.94
CA VAL A 70 14.05 38.16 -18.42
C VAL A 70 13.13 38.12 -17.21
N LEU A 71 12.19 37.19 -17.19
CA LEU A 71 11.29 36.98 -16.06
C LEU A 71 11.93 36.03 -15.01
N PRO A 72 11.57 36.18 -13.72
CA PRO A 72 12.03 35.26 -12.69
C PRO A 72 11.68 33.81 -12.99
N GLY A 73 12.69 32.92 -13.03
CA GLY A 73 12.56 31.52 -13.39
C GLY A 73 12.57 31.22 -14.90
N GLU A 74 12.54 32.22 -15.77
CA GLU A 74 12.51 32.01 -17.22
C GLU A 74 13.81 31.38 -17.74
N LYS A 75 14.95 31.84 -17.21
CA LYS A 75 16.28 31.33 -17.56
C LYS A 75 16.41 29.85 -17.13
N THR A 76 16.02 29.54 -15.91
CA THR A 76 16.06 28.19 -15.38
C THR A 76 15.14 27.25 -16.12
N LEU A 77 13.94 27.71 -16.49
CA LEU A 77 13.00 26.92 -17.29
C LEU A 77 13.60 26.55 -18.65
N ARG A 78 14.33 27.47 -19.30
CA ARG A 78 15.02 27.23 -20.57
C ARG A 78 16.23 26.31 -20.41
N THR A 79 16.96 26.44 -19.29
CA THR A 79 18.13 25.57 -19.00
C THR A 79 17.70 24.12 -18.79
N ILE A 80 16.63 23.87 -18.04
CA ILE A 80 16.11 22.51 -17.82
C ILE A 80 15.57 21.96 -19.15
N GLY A 81 14.78 22.73 -19.89
CA GLY A 81 14.23 22.33 -21.19
C GLY A 81 13.52 20.97 -21.11
N GLY A 82 13.81 20.09 -22.07
CA GLY A 82 13.30 18.73 -22.10
C GLY A 82 14.22 17.70 -21.42
N ASN A 83 15.28 18.12 -20.74
CA ASN A 83 16.31 17.24 -20.18
C ASN A 83 16.15 17.02 -18.66
N LYS A 84 16.77 15.95 -18.15
CA LYS A 84 16.97 15.75 -16.70
C LYS A 84 18.33 16.35 -16.33
N LEU A 85 18.37 17.26 -15.35
CA LEU A 85 19.59 17.92 -14.89
C LEU A 85 19.82 17.63 -13.39
N SER A 86 21.09 17.75 -12.97
CA SER A 86 21.43 17.72 -11.55
C SER A 86 21.03 19.04 -10.88
N ILE A 87 20.60 18.97 -9.61
CA ILE A 87 20.24 20.15 -8.81
C ILE A 87 21.42 21.12 -8.66
N ASN A 88 22.65 20.60 -8.74
CA ASN A 88 23.88 21.38 -8.59
C ASN A 88 24.24 22.20 -9.84
N GLU A 89 23.58 21.94 -10.98
CA GLU A 89 23.80 22.61 -12.25
C GLU A 89 22.88 23.83 -12.44
N ILE A 90 22.01 24.10 -11.46
CA ILE A 90 20.96 25.10 -11.56
C ILE A 90 21.10 26.11 -10.42
N ASP A 91 20.83 27.39 -10.70
CA ASP A 91 20.78 28.43 -9.70
C ASP A 91 19.68 28.14 -8.66
N LYS A 92 20.10 28.02 -7.39
CA LYS A 92 19.19 27.64 -6.29
C LYS A 92 18.10 28.67 -6.02
N ASN A 93 18.37 29.95 -6.24
CA ASN A 93 17.41 31.02 -5.98
C ASN A 93 16.30 30.98 -7.02
N GLU A 94 16.65 30.90 -8.30
CA GLU A 94 15.68 30.79 -9.38
C GLU A 94 14.91 29.47 -9.35
N LEU A 95 15.58 28.35 -9.03
CA LEU A 95 14.93 27.05 -8.86
C LEU A 95 13.86 27.10 -7.77
N SER A 96 14.15 27.78 -6.66
CA SER A 96 13.21 27.92 -5.53
C SER A 96 11.90 28.63 -5.93
N LEU A 97 11.94 29.49 -6.93
CA LEU A 97 10.79 30.20 -7.47
C LEU A 97 9.90 29.26 -8.30
N LEU A 98 10.52 28.35 -9.04
CA LEU A 98 9.79 27.37 -9.85
C LEU A 98 9.23 26.22 -9.02
N LEU A 99 9.94 25.77 -7.97
CA LEU A 99 9.47 24.74 -7.04
C LEU A 99 8.21 25.16 -6.26
N LYS A 100 8.01 26.44 -6.04
CA LYS A 100 6.80 26.97 -5.40
C LYS A 100 5.56 26.93 -6.31
N ARG A 101 5.74 26.67 -7.61
CA ARG A 101 4.64 26.63 -8.58
C ARG A 101 4.18 25.18 -8.76
N PRO A 102 2.86 24.92 -8.68
CA PRO A 102 2.35 23.55 -8.82
C PRO A 102 2.74 22.95 -10.18
N ASP A 103 3.32 21.76 -10.13
CA ASP A 103 3.67 20.93 -11.29
C ASP A 103 4.58 21.61 -12.35
N PHE A 104 5.44 22.54 -11.89
CA PHE A 104 6.49 23.13 -12.73
C PHE A 104 7.75 22.29 -12.76
N ILE A 105 8.16 21.77 -11.62
CA ILE A 105 9.38 20.96 -11.45
C ILE A 105 9.03 19.63 -10.80
N VAL A 106 9.61 18.57 -11.31
CA VAL A 106 9.58 17.22 -10.72
C VAL A 106 10.97 16.89 -10.20
N GLU A 107 11.07 16.57 -8.93
CA GLU A 107 12.31 16.10 -8.29
C GLU A 107 12.33 14.57 -8.24
N GLU A 108 13.41 13.98 -8.72
CA GLU A 108 13.69 12.55 -8.63
C GLU A 108 14.97 12.34 -7.84
N ILE A 109 14.90 11.63 -6.72
CA ILE A 109 16.06 11.31 -5.91
C ILE A 109 16.69 10.03 -6.44
N ILE A 110 17.84 10.14 -7.11
CA ILE A 110 18.63 9.00 -7.56
C ILE A 110 19.69 8.72 -6.49
N LYS A 111 19.59 7.56 -5.84
CA LYS A 111 20.63 7.07 -4.92
C LYS A 111 21.67 6.32 -5.73
N THR A 112 22.84 6.92 -5.88
CA THR A 112 24.04 6.27 -6.43
C THR A 112 24.87 5.68 -5.29
N LYS A 113 25.35 4.46 -5.48
CA LYS A 113 26.36 3.86 -4.61
C LYS A 113 27.70 3.97 -5.32
N GLU A 114 28.63 4.65 -4.72
CA GLU A 114 30.01 4.68 -5.18
C GLU A 114 30.79 3.59 -4.45
N ILE A 115 31.44 2.72 -5.21
CA ILE A 115 32.31 1.67 -4.68
C ILE A 115 33.72 2.09 -4.95
N THR A 116 34.47 2.40 -3.88
CA THR A 116 35.88 2.72 -3.95
C THR A 116 36.71 1.57 -3.40
N LEU A 117 37.81 1.28 -4.08
CA LEU A 117 38.80 0.30 -3.59
C LEU A 117 39.50 0.88 -2.34
N THR A 118 39.58 0.08 -1.29
CA THR A 118 40.42 0.41 -0.12
C THR A 118 41.89 0.41 -0.51
N GLU A 119 42.71 1.09 0.27
CA GLU A 119 44.18 1.11 0.01
C GLU A 119 44.76 -0.32 0.00
N SER A 120 44.26 -1.20 0.85
CA SER A 120 44.66 -2.61 0.86
C SER A 120 44.28 -3.34 -0.44
N ALA A 121 43.14 -2.99 -1.07
CA ALA A 121 42.71 -3.60 -2.34
C ALA A 121 43.48 -3.05 -3.53
N LYS A 122 43.95 -1.78 -3.47
CA LYS A 122 44.80 -1.17 -4.50
C LYS A 122 46.22 -1.80 -4.56
N SER A 123 46.71 -2.35 -3.46
CA SER A 123 47.98 -3.04 -3.39
C SER A 123 47.95 -4.49 -3.86
N ILE A 124 46.79 -5.04 -4.15
CA ILE A 124 46.66 -6.40 -4.67
C ILE A 124 47.05 -6.38 -6.15
N VAL A 125 48.22 -6.87 -6.46
CA VAL A 125 48.64 -7.14 -7.84
C VAL A 125 47.93 -8.43 -8.28
N LEU A 126 46.93 -8.31 -9.15
CA LEU A 126 46.36 -9.45 -9.84
C LEU A 126 47.43 -9.98 -10.80
N SER A 127 48.20 -10.99 -10.38
CA SER A 127 48.99 -11.74 -11.33
C SER A 127 48.02 -12.43 -12.32
N ASP A 128 48.28 -12.33 -13.59
CA ASP A 128 47.62 -13.08 -14.65
C ASP A 128 47.93 -14.60 -14.48
N SER A 129 47.56 -15.17 -13.35
CA SER A 129 47.45 -16.62 -13.22
C SER A 129 46.15 -17.00 -13.89
N SER A 130 46.25 -17.34 -15.18
CA SER A 130 45.23 -18.07 -15.94
C SER A 130 44.44 -18.94 -15.00
N GLY A 131 43.17 -18.70 -14.85
CA GLY A 131 42.11 -19.33 -14.07
C GLY A 131 42.19 -20.82 -13.73
N ALA A 132 43.33 -21.26 -13.23
CA ALA A 132 43.45 -22.56 -12.58
C ALA A 132 42.69 -22.48 -11.26
N ILE A 133 41.55 -23.10 -11.18
CA ILE A 133 40.82 -23.34 -9.94
C ILE A 133 41.78 -24.07 -9.03
N ASP A 134 42.17 -23.47 -7.89
CA ASP A 134 42.92 -24.15 -6.88
C ASP A 134 42.05 -25.25 -6.25
N VAL A 135 42.23 -26.47 -6.74
CA VAL A 135 41.46 -27.63 -6.26
C VAL A 135 41.88 -28.09 -4.85
N GLU A 136 43.00 -27.56 -4.33
CA GLU A 136 43.47 -27.85 -2.96
C GLU A 136 43.07 -26.70 -1.99
N ALA A 137 42.44 -25.66 -2.46
CA ALA A 137 41.94 -24.59 -1.60
C ALA A 137 40.98 -25.16 -0.56
N LYS A 138 41.25 -24.88 0.70
CA LYS A 138 40.35 -25.29 1.80
C LYS A 138 38.98 -24.68 1.57
N VAL A 139 38.04 -25.53 1.20
CA VAL A 139 36.62 -25.14 1.14
C VAL A 139 36.15 -24.85 2.58
N PRO A 140 35.46 -23.74 2.84
CA PRO A 140 34.87 -23.51 4.15
C PRO A 140 34.02 -24.72 4.57
N GLU A 141 34.13 -25.12 5.82
CA GLU A 141 33.27 -26.17 6.35
C GLU A 141 31.80 -25.79 6.17
N ILE A 142 31.11 -26.59 5.36
CA ILE A 142 29.67 -26.41 5.17
C ILE A 142 28.97 -27.16 6.27
N PHE A 143 28.43 -26.44 7.25
CA PHE A 143 27.55 -27.04 8.25
C PHE A 143 26.23 -27.38 7.56
N VAL A 144 25.94 -28.67 7.50
CA VAL A 144 24.64 -29.16 7.00
C VAL A 144 23.59 -28.77 8.02
N ALA A 145 22.76 -27.82 7.65
CA ALA A 145 21.62 -27.40 8.45
C ALA A 145 20.34 -28.05 7.91
N ARG A 146 19.39 -28.32 8.80
CA ARG A 146 18.02 -28.68 8.43
C ARG A 146 17.10 -27.47 8.66
N THR A 147 16.10 -27.35 7.82
CA THR A 147 14.98 -26.42 8.07
C THR A 147 14.23 -26.83 9.32
N HIS A 148 13.62 -25.86 9.99
CA HIS A 148 12.80 -26.16 11.16
C HIS A 148 11.55 -26.93 10.72
N PRO A 149 11.11 -28.01 11.41
CA PRO A 149 9.95 -28.80 11.01
C PRO A 149 8.67 -28.02 10.77
N LEU A 150 8.44 -26.96 11.57
CA LEU A 150 7.30 -26.05 11.35
C LEU A 150 7.40 -25.35 10.00
N LYS A 151 8.60 -24.94 9.55
CA LYS A 151 8.80 -24.33 8.25
C LYS A 151 8.45 -25.31 7.13
N ASP A 152 8.91 -26.55 7.24
CA ASP A 152 8.63 -27.59 6.25
C ASP A 152 7.12 -27.84 6.14
N THR A 153 6.41 -27.91 7.28
CA THR A 153 4.95 -28.03 7.31
C THR A 153 4.25 -26.82 6.67
N LEU A 154 4.72 -25.59 6.93
CA LEU A 154 4.13 -24.39 6.33
C LEU A 154 4.34 -24.34 4.81
N ASP A 155 5.51 -24.78 4.34
CA ASP A 155 5.82 -24.85 2.91
C ASP A 155 4.97 -25.95 2.23
N GLU A 156 4.81 -27.12 2.85
CA GLU A 156 3.91 -28.17 2.37
C GLU A 156 2.46 -27.69 2.26
N ILE A 157 1.95 -27.01 3.27
CA ILE A 157 0.59 -26.43 3.26
C ILE A 157 0.47 -25.41 2.13
N ARG A 158 1.46 -24.54 1.90
CA ARG A 158 1.49 -23.58 0.82
C ARG A 158 1.42 -24.25 -0.54
N GLU A 159 2.21 -25.28 -0.77
CA GLU A 159 2.22 -26.07 -2.00
C GLU A 159 0.86 -26.75 -2.26
N ILE A 160 0.23 -27.28 -1.21
CA ILE A 160 -1.12 -27.87 -1.33
C ILE A 160 -2.12 -26.81 -1.85
N PHE A 161 -2.13 -25.60 -1.28
CA PHE A 161 -3.05 -24.54 -1.73
C PHE A 161 -2.76 -24.10 -3.16
N VAL A 162 -1.50 -23.93 -3.53
CA VAL A 162 -1.09 -23.60 -4.90
C VAL A 162 -1.55 -24.69 -5.89
N THR A 163 -1.36 -25.97 -5.56
CA THR A 163 -1.82 -27.08 -6.41
C THR A 163 -3.34 -27.22 -6.48
N LEU A 164 -4.07 -26.69 -5.51
CA LEU A 164 -5.52 -26.56 -5.54
C LEU A 164 -6.01 -25.33 -6.34
N GLY A 165 -5.08 -24.60 -6.96
CA GLY A 165 -5.36 -23.44 -7.80
C GLY A 165 -5.56 -22.13 -7.04
N PHE A 166 -5.05 -22.02 -5.82
CA PHE A 166 -5.09 -20.79 -5.06
C PHE A 166 -3.82 -19.96 -5.26
N SER A 167 -3.95 -18.65 -5.22
CA SER A 167 -2.87 -17.68 -5.21
C SER A 167 -2.63 -17.16 -3.80
N GLU A 168 -1.38 -17.12 -3.35
CA GLU A 168 -1.03 -16.58 -2.04
C GLU A 168 -1.10 -15.05 -2.03
N ILE A 169 -1.72 -14.49 -1.00
CA ILE A 169 -1.70 -13.07 -0.72
C ILE A 169 -1.05 -12.82 0.64
N ILE A 170 -0.23 -11.78 0.70
CA ILE A 170 0.51 -11.42 1.91
C ILE A 170 -0.01 -10.10 2.44
N GLY A 171 -0.11 -9.99 3.76
CA GLY A 171 -0.53 -8.78 4.44
C GLY A 171 0.28 -8.50 5.70
N ASN A 172 0.19 -7.26 6.18
CA ASN A 172 0.91 -6.82 7.37
C ASN A 172 0.39 -7.53 8.63
N MET A 173 1.29 -7.78 9.59
CA MET A 173 0.92 -8.33 10.90
C MET A 173 0.13 -7.34 11.76
N THR A 174 0.33 -6.03 11.54
CA THR A 174 -0.44 -4.98 12.19
C THR A 174 -1.60 -4.55 11.30
N GLN A 175 -2.79 -4.49 11.87
CA GLN A 175 -4.02 -4.12 11.16
C GLN A 175 -4.83 -3.12 12.00
N SER A 176 -5.63 -2.27 11.33
CA SER A 176 -6.64 -1.50 12.04
C SER A 176 -7.78 -2.41 12.50
N SER A 177 -8.43 -2.04 13.60
CA SER A 177 -9.63 -2.73 14.07
C SER A 177 -10.73 -2.78 13.02
N PHE A 178 -10.75 -1.80 12.10
CA PHE A 178 -11.66 -1.82 10.95
C PHE A 178 -11.52 -3.11 10.12
N TRP A 179 -10.31 -3.46 9.67
CA TRP A 179 -10.10 -4.65 8.87
C TRP A 179 -10.08 -5.93 9.70
N ASN A 180 -9.61 -5.85 10.94
CA ASN A 180 -9.53 -7.01 11.82
C ASN A 180 -10.90 -7.44 12.36
N PHE A 181 -11.88 -6.52 12.45
CA PHE A 181 -13.17 -6.80 13.07
C PHE A 181 -14.37 -6.18 12.32
N ASP A 182 -14.38 -4.84 12.11
CA ASP A 182 -15.57 -4.14 11.61
C ASP A 182 -15.98 -4.63 10.21
N ALA A 183 -15.02 -4.80 9.31
CA ALA A 183 -15.27 -5.32 7.95
C ALA A 183 -15.75 -6.77 7.94
N LEU A 184 -15.55 -7.51 9.04
CA LEU A 184 -16.03 -8.87 9.25
C LEU A 184 -17.31 -8.91 10.10
N PHE A 185 -17.98 -7.76 10.20
CA PHE A 185 -19.25 -7.65 10.89
C PHE A 185 -19.22 -8.01 12.39
N THR A 186 -18.04 -8.03 13.02
CA THR A 186 -17.89 -8.21 14.47
C THR A 186 -18.21 -6.91 15.18
N PRO A 187 -19.22 -6.83 16.09
CA PRO A 187 -19.61 -5.58 16.77
C PRO A 187 -18.49 -5.01 17.63
N GLN A 188 -18.53 -3.70 17.89
CA GLN A 188 -17.44 -3.01 18.61
C GLN A 188 -17.38 -3.32 20.11
N ASP A 189 -18.44 -3.85 20.67
CA ASP A 189 -18.56 -4.35 22.04
C ASP A 189 -18.33 -5.87 22.18
N HIS A 190 -17.86 -6.53 21.10
CA HIS A 190 -17.61 -7.97 21.14
C HIS A 190 -16.41 -8.31 22.03
N PRO A 191 -16.49 -9.32 22.92
CA PRO A 191 -15.41 -9.70 23.83
C PRO A 191 -14.04 -9.93 23.16
N ALA A 192 -14.00 -10.49 21.96
CA ALA A 192 -12.74 -10.70 21.21
C ALA A 192 -11.95 -9.42 20.94
N ARG A 193 -12.56 -8.23 21.12
CA ARG A 193 -11.88 -6.93 21.00
C ARG A 193 -11.31 -6.42 22.32
N GLU A 194 -11.56 -7.12 23.41
CA GLU A 194 -11.00 -6.73 24.70
C GLU A 194 -9.49 -6.89 24.75
N LEU A 195 -8.82 -6.13 25.61
CA LEU A 195 -7.37 -6.19 25.78
C LEU A 195 -6.85 -7.56 26.22
N GLN A 196 -7.72 -8.36 26.84
CA GLN A 196 -7.39 -9.73 27.24
C GLN A 196 -7.34 -10.72 26.06
N ASP A 197 -7.93 -10.37 24.92
CA ASP A 197 -7.97 -11.25 23.74
C ASP A 197 -7.21 -10.69 22.54
N THR A 198 -6.99 -9.38 22.47
CA THR A 198 -6.35 -8.67 21.36
C THR A 198 -5.19 -7.80 21.83
N PHE A 199 -4.04 -7.90 21.16
CA PHE A 199 -2.90 -7.01 21.36
C PHE A 199 -3.07 -5.72 20.58
N TYR A 200 -3.45 -4.64 21.25
CA TYR A 200 -3.46 -3.30 20.67
C TYR A 200 -2.09 -2.63 20.77
N LEU A 201 -1.80 -1.75 19.82
CA LEU A 201 -0.61 -0.91 19.83
C LEU A 201 -0.95 0.40 20.53
N ASP A 202 -0.42 0.58 21.71
CA ASP A 202 -0.69 1.76 22.53
C ASP A 202 -0.29 3.07 21.84
N GLY A 203 -1.14 4.08 21.92
CA GLY A 203 -0.92 5.39 21.31
C GLY A 203 -0.91 5.42 19.78
N ILE A 204 -1.10 4.27 19.08
CA ILE A 204 -1.05 4.18 17.62
C ILE A 204 -2.46 4.04 17.05
N SER A 205 -2.81 4.96 16.17
CA SER A 205 -4.09 4.97 15.46
C SER A 205 -3.88 5.17 13.95
N ALA A 206 -4.64 4.46 13.14
CA ALA A 206 -4.57 4.57 11.69
C ALA A 206 -5.22 5.87 11.21
N LYS A 207 -4.46 6.69 10.45
CA LYS A 207 -5.00 7.92 9.85
C LYS A 207 -6.01 7.61 8.73
N LYS A 208 -5.70 6.61 7.90
CA LYS A 208 -6.54 6.16 6.79
C LYS A 208 -6.76 4.64 6.92
N ILE A 209 -7.97 4.22 7.24
CA ILE A 209 -8.34 2.81 7.42
C ILE A 209 -8.89 2.18 6.14
N ALA A 210 -9.73 2.93 5.41
CA ALA A 210 -10.39 2.46 4.18
C ALA A 210 -10.85 3.67 3.36
N THR A 211 -11.53 3.44 2.22
CA THR A 211 -12.18 4.52 1.46
C THR A 211 -13.42 5.03 2.21
N PRO A 212 -13.83 6.30 2.00
CA PRO A 212 -15.04 6.84 2.63
C PRO A 212 -16.29 5.99 2.35
N GLU A 213 -16.40 5.43 1.16
CA GLU A 213 -17.52 4.55 0.78
C GLU A 213 -17.52 3.25 1.59
N GLN A 214 -16.36 2.60 1.75
CA GLN A 214 -16.22 1.38 2.54
C GLN A 214 -16.56 1.63 4.01
N ILE A 215 -16.06 2.73 4.59
CA ILE A 215 -16.36 3.13 5.96
C ILE A 215 -17.88 3.35 6.13
N ARG A 216 -18.51 4.08 5.21
CA ARG A 216 -19.95 4.31 5.23
C ARG A 216 -20.73 3.00 5.20
N LYS A 217 -20.45 2.11 4.23
CA LYS A 217 -21.15 0.82 4.09
C LYS A 217 -21.03 -0.04 5.35
N VAL A 218 -19.83 -0.15 5.92
CA VAL A 218 -19.60 -0.91 7.16
C VAL A 218 -20.36 -0.29 8.33
N SER A 219 -20.23 1.01 8.55
CA SER A 219 -20.90 1.70 9.66
C SER A 219 -22.43 1.61 9.57
N GLU A 220 -23.01 1.75 8.36
CA GLU A 220 -24.45 1.61 8.13
C GLU A 220 -24.93 0.17 8.39
N SER A 221 -24.14 -0.83 7.95
CA SER A 221 -24.45 -2.24 8.21
C SER A 221 -24.45 -2.54 9.72
N HIS A 222 -23.46 -2.06 10.45
CA HIS A 222 -23.40 -2.23 11.91
C HIS A 222 -24.56 -1.55 12.61
N LYS A 223 -24.85 -0.27 12.29
CA LYS A 223 -25.98 0.47 12.86
C LYS A 223 -27.32 -0.22 12.60
N LYS A 224 -27.56 -0.70 11.37
CA LYS A 224 -28.80 -1.33 10.98
C LYS A 224 -29.03 -2.67 11.69
N ASN A 225 -28.01 -3.52 11.73
CA ASN A 225 -28.17 -4.91 12.16
C ASN A 225 -27.86 -5.13 13.63
N TRP A 226 -26.76 -4.52 14.15
CA TRP A 226 -26.38 -4.62 15.55
C TRP A 226 -27.05 -3.55 16.45
N ARG A 227 -27.62 -2.48 15.81
CA ARG A 227 -28.42 -1.43 16.49
C ARG A 227 -27.65 -0.65 17.57
N TYR A 228 -26.34 -0.39 17.37
CA TYR A 228 -25.53 0.46 18.22
C TYR A 228 -24.89 1.63 17.43
N SER A 229 -24.34 2.61 18.17
CA SER A 229 -23.62 3.73 17.57
C SER A 229 -22.20 3.31 17.24
N TRP A 230 -21.93 3.06 15.96
CA TRP A 230 -20.58 2.70 15.49
C TRP A 230 -19.63 3.89 15.58
N ASP A 231 -18.44 3.67 16.22
CA ASP A 231 -17.41 4.69 16.45
C ASP A 231 -16.20 4.45 15.53
N ILE A 232 -15.84 5.47 14.77
CA ILE A 232 -14.68 5.45 13.87
C ILE A 232 -13.35 5.41 14.65
N ASN A 233 -13.30 5.93 15.87
CA ASN A 233 -12.07 5.93 16.67
C ASN A 233 -11.74 4.51 17.14
N GLU A 234 -12.75 3.71 17.50
CA GLU A 234 -12.56 2.28 17.77
C GLU A 234 -12.04 1.55 16.53
N ALA A 235 -12.58 1.84 15.35
CA ALA A 235 -12.15 1.24 14.09
C ALA A 235 -10.70 1.62 13.69
N ARG A 236 -10.20 2.76 14.15
CA ARG A 236 -8.84 3.25 13.88
C ARG A 236 -7.77 2.65 14.78
N LYS A 237 -8.12 2.05 15.90
CA LYS A 237 -7.15 1.42 16.81
C LYS A 237 -6.34 0.38 16.02
N MET A 238 -5.02 0.41 16.21
CA MET A 238 -4.12 -0.55 15.59
C MET A 238 -3.88 -1.73 16.53
N ALA A 239 -3.91 -2.93 15.97
CA ALA A 239 -3.67 -4.18 16.70
C ALA A 239 -2.79 -5.13 15.92
N LEU A 240 -2.19 -6.09 16.59
CA LEU A 240 -1.67 -7.28 15.95
C LEU A 240 -2.85 -8.12 15.45
N ARG A 241 -2.79 -8.58 14.20
CA ARG A 241 -3.90 -9.33 13.59
C ARG A 241 -4.21 -10.62 14.37
N THR A 242 -5.47 -10.83 14.68
CA THR A 242 -5.96 -12.01 15.40
C THR A 242 -6.28 -13.18 14.47
N HIS A 243 -6.31 -12.94 13.18
CA HIS A 243 -6.56 -13.90 12.10
C HIS A 243 -6.06 -13.36 10.75
N THR A 244 -5.96 -14.22 9.75
CA THR A 244 -5.55 -13.84 8.39
C THR A 244 -6.71 -13.33 7.53
N THR A 245 -7.97 -13.48 7.97
CA THR A 245 -9.18 -13.00 7.28
C THR A 245 -9.15 -11.50 7.02
N CYS A 246 -8.50 -10.71 7.89
CA CYS A 246 -8.31 -9.27 7.67
C CYS A 246 -7.51 -8.96 6.38
N VAL A 247 -6.63 -9.88 5.96
CA VAL A 247 -5.86 -9.75 4.70
C VAL A 247 -6.74 -10.08 3.50
N THR A 248 -7.48 -11.19 3.57
CA THR A 248 -8.33 -11.67 2.48
C THR A 248 -9.48 -10.72 2.22
N ILE A 249 -10.20 -10.27 3.25
CA ILE A 249 -11.31 -9.32 3.10
C ILE A 249 -10.86 -7.96 2.56
N LYS A 250 -9.70 -7.48 3.02
CA LYS A 250 -9.12 -6.24 2.49
C LYS A 250 -8.79 -6.37 1.00
N HIS A 251 -8.15 -7.48 0.60
CA HIS A 251 -7.84 -7.76 -0.79
C HIS A 251 -9.11 -7.82 -1.66
N LEU A 252 -10.14 -8.52 -1.21
CA LEU A 252 -11.43 -8.59 -1.92
C LEU A 252 -12.10 -7.21 -2.03
N ALA A 253 -12.06 -6.40 -0.97
CA ALA A 253 -12.64 -5.06 -0.97
C ALA A 253 -11.92 -4.07 -1.90
N GLU A 254 -10.61 -4.26 -2.11
CA GLU A 254 -9.78 -3.44 -3.00
C GLU A 254 -9.86 -3.89 -4.46
N LYS A 255 -9.83 -5.19 -4.72
CA LYS A 255 -9.77 -5.78 -6.08
C LYS A 255 -11.14 -6.05 -6.69
N LYS A 256 -12.14 -6.38 -5.85
CA LYS A 256 -13.52 -6.73 -6.27
C LYS A 256 -13.56 -7.73 -7.44
N PRO A 257 -12.87 -8.87 -7.34
CA PRO A 257 -12.80 -9.82 -8.44
C PRO A 257 -14.15 -10.53 -8.62
N ASP A 258 -14.55 -10.80 -9.85
CA ASP A 258 -15.70 -11.65 -10.17
C ASP A 258 -15.42 -13.12 -9.85
N GLU A 259 -14.17 -13.54 -10.02
CA GLU A 259 -13.68 -14.87 -9.67
C GLU A 259 -12.32 -14.77 -9.00
N ALA A 260 -12.13 -15.50 -7.90
CA ALA A 260 -10.87 -15.59 -7.21
C ALA A 260 -10.72 -16.89 -6.43
N ARG A 261 -9.50 -17.39 -6.34
CA ARG A 261 -9.06 -18.40 -5.39
C ARG A 261 -7.79 -17.87 -4.74
N ILE A 262 -7.92 -17.37 -3.53
CA ILE A 262 -6.82 -16.73 -2.80
C ILE A 262 -6.67 -17.37 -1.43
N PHE A 263 -5.44 -17.40 -0.91
CA PHE A 263 -5.18 -17.79 0.46
C PHE A 263 -4.14 -16.87 1.10
N SER A 264 -4.18 -16.78 2.40
CA SER A 264 -3.19 -16.09 3.22
C SER A 264 -2.69 -17.01 4.33
N LEU A 265 -1.39 -17.19 4.38
CA LEU A 265 -0.70 -17.95 5.42
C LEU A 265 0.18 -16.99 6.21
N GLY A 266 0.09 -17.02 7.54
CA GLY A 266 0.98 -16.19 8.35
C GLY A 266 0.68 -16.22 9.83
N ARG A 267 1.54 -15.52 10.57
CA ARG A 267 1.44 -15.38 12.02
C ARG A 267 0.22 -14.56 12.39
N VAL A 268 -0.45 -15.02 13.43
CA VAL A 268 -1.56 -14.32 14.10
C VAL A 268 -1.31 -14.31 15.60
N PHE A 269 -1.95 -13.37 16.29
CA PHE A 269 -1.65 -13.09 17.68
C PHE A 269 -2.96 -13.00 18.46
N ARG A 270 -3.03 -13.72 19.58
CA ARG A 270 -4.18 -13.69 20.50
C ARG A 270 -3.66 -13.64 21.92
N ASN A 271 -4.16 -12.70 22.69
CA ASN A 271 -3.77 -12.54 24.09
C ASN A 271 -4.54 -13.53 24.97
N GLU A 272 -4.49 -14.79 24.59
CA GLU A 272 -5.13 -15.89 25.33
C GLU A 272 -4.24 -16.41 26.44
N LYS A 273 -4.85 -17.00 27.44
CA LYS A 273 -4.10 -17.71 28.49
C LYS A 273 -3.38 -18.93 27.89
N LEU A 274 -2.07 -18.97 28.03
CA LEU A 274 -1.25 -20.07 27.55
C LEU A 274 -1.74 -21.42 28.06
N SER A 275 -1.86 -22.39 27.16
CA SER A 275 -2.23 -23.77 27.49
C SER A 275 -1.60 -24.72 26.47
N TYR A 276 -1.79 -26.03 26.67
CA TYR A 276 -1.33 -27.01 25.68
C TYR A 276 -2.06 -26.92 24.33
N LYS A 277 -3.12 -26.12 24.22
CA LYS A 277 -3.88 -25.87 22.98
C LYS A 277 -3.73 -24.47 22.43
N HIS A 278 -3.32 -23.49 23.25
CA HIS A 278 -3.35 -22.09 22.92
C HIS A 278 -1.96 -21.48 23.08
N LEU A 279 -1.46 -20.93 22.00
CA LEU A 279 -0.24 -20.12 21.94
C LEU A 279 -0.64 -18.67 21.70
N VAL A 280 0.12 -17.75 22.25
CA VAL A 280 -0.06 -16.29 22.03
C VAL A 280 0.23 -15.92 20.57
N GLU A 281 1.18 -16.61 19.95
CA GLU A 281 1.55 -16.47 18.53
C GLU A 281 1.45 -17.84 17.87
N PHE A 282 0.75 -17.92 16.74
CA PHE A 282 0.66 -19.15 15.94
C PHE A 282 0.45 -18.80 14.46
N ASN A 283 0.59 -19.81 13.60
CA ASN A 283 0.35 -19.64 12.17
C ASN A 283 -1.08 -20.06 11.83
N GLN A 284 -1.75 -19.21 11.07
CA GLN A 284 -3.08 -19.51 10.52
C GLN A 284 -3.01 -19.48 9.00
N ILE A 285 -3.72 -20.41 8.37
CA ILE A 285 -4.00 -20.36 6.95
C ILE A 285 -5.49 -20.17 6.74
N GLU A 286 -5.83 -19.34 5.77
CA GLU A 286 -7.20 -19.11 5.33
C GLU A 286 -7.24 -19.03 3.82
N GLY A 287 -8.24 -19.69 3.22
CA GLY A 287 -8.52 -19.63 1.79
C GLY A 287 -9.92 -19.12 1.51
N VAL A 288 -10.07 -18.32 0.46
CA VAL A 288 -11.35 -17.80 -0.03
C VAL A 288 -11.52 -18.12 -1.51
N VAL A 289 -12.70 -18.59 -1.86
CA VAL A 289 -13.12 -18.79 -3.25
C VAL A 289 -14.27 -17.83 -3.54
N VAL A 290 -14.10 -17.02 -4.59
CA VAL A 290 -15.15 -16.16 -5.14
C VAL A 290 -15.49 -16.69 -6.52
N GLY A 291 -16.77 -16.81 -6.84
CA GLY A 291 -17.23 -17.26 -8.16
C GLY A 291 -18.69 -17.68 -8.14
N LYS A 292 -19.31 -17.72 -9.30
CA LYS A 292 -20.75 -18.08 -9.47
C LYS A 292 -21.07 -19.50 -9.00
N ASP A 293 -20.09 -20.42 -9.13
CA ASP A 293 -20.25 -21.83 -8.77
C ASP A 293 -19.77 -22.13 -7.34
N ALA A 294 -19.33 -21.12 -6.59
CA ALA A 294 -18.94 -21.29 -5.20
C ALA A 294 -20.14 -21.67 -4.35
N ASN A 295 -20.07 -22.83 -3.70
CA ASN A 295 -21.14 -23.34 -2.87
C ASN A 295 -20.61 -24.24 -1.74
N LEU A 296 -21.47 -24.59 -0.80
CA LEU A 296 -21.11 -25.38 0.37
C LEU A 296 -20.49 -26.74 0.01
N ARG A 297 -20.94 -27.40 -1.06
CA ARG A 297 -20.39 -28.69 -1.50
C ARG A 297 -18.93 -28.51 -1.97
N ASN A 298 -18.64 -27.44 -2.71
CA ASN A 298 -17.30 -27.13 -3.17
C ASN A 298 -16.38 -26.81 -1.99
N LEU A 299 -16.86 -26.04 -1.02
CA LEU A 299 -16.13 -25.73 0.20
C LEU A 299 -15.76 -27.00 0.98
N MET A 300 -16.74 -27.87 1.23
CA MET A 300 -16.51 -29.15 1.91
C MET A 300 -15.57 -30.07 1.10
N GLY A 301 -15.66 -30.05 -0.23
CA GLY A 301 -14.78 -30.80 -1.13
C GLY A 301 -13.32 -30.35 -1.03
N ILE A 302 -13.08 -29.04 -1.09
CA ILE A 302 -11.73 -28.45 -0.94
C ILE A 302 -11.16 -28.82 0.43
N GLN A 303 -11.95 -28.70 1.49
CA GLN A 303 -11.52 -29.06 2.84
C GLN A 303 -11.12 -30.55 2.97
N ARG A 304 -11.92 -31.46 2.42
CA ARG A 304 -11.61 -32.88 2.41
C ARG A 304 -10.31 -33.17 1.66
N GLU A 305 -10.13 -32.56 0.50
CA GLU A 305 -8.92 -32.74 -0.31
C GLU A 305 -7.68 -32.18 0.40
N PHE A 306 -7.80 -31.02 1.01
CA PHE A 306 -6.74 -30.42 1.82
C PHE A 306 -6.31 -31.35 2.96
N TYR A 307 -7.26 -31.78 3.81
CA TYR A 307 -6.94 -32.65 4.94
C TYR A 307 -6.38 -34.01 4.51
N LYS A 308 -6.88 -34.57 3.42
CA LYS A 308 -6.34 -35.81 2.84
C LYS A 308 -4.87 -35.65 2.47
N ARG A 309 -4.50 -34.53 1.86
CA ARG A 309 -3.12 -34.27 1.43
C ARG A 309 -2.15 -34.12 2.59
N ILE A 310 -2.58 -33.57 3.70
CA ILE A 310 -1.77 -33.51 4.94
C ILE A 310 -1.89 -34.79 5.80
N GLY A 311 -2.47 -35.87 5.27
CA GLY A 311 -2.55 -37.16 5.95
C GLY A 311 -3.70 -37.31 6.95
N ILE A 312 -4.63 -36.37 7.03
CA ILE A 312 -5.78 -36.44 7.95
C ILE A 312 -7.02 -36.90 7.18
N THR A 313 -7.46 -38.12 7.45
CA THR A 313 -8.60 -38.76 6.76
C THR A 313 -9.90 -38.77 7.56
N LYS A 314 -9.81 -38.75 8.91
CA LYS A 314 -10.98 -38.78 9.80
C LYS A 314 -11.41 -37.33 10.12
N ILE A 315 -12.32 -36.78 9.33
CA ILE A 315 -12.89 -35.45 9.50
C ILE A 315 -14.40 -35.48 9.58
N LYS A 316 -14.98 -34.52 10.30
CA LYS A 316 -16.42 -34.24 10.36
C LYS A 316 -16.66 -32.75 10.18
N PHE A 317 -17.76 -32.38 9.57
CA PHE A 317 -18.24 -31.02 9.50
C PHE A 317 -19.39 -30.86 10.51
N TRP A 318 -19.29 -29.80 11.33
CA TRP A 318 -20.25 -29.51 12.39
C TRP A 318 -20.83 -28.13 12.19
N PRO A 319 -22.16 -27.93 12.28
CA PRO A 319 -22.76 -26.60 12.23
C PRO A 319 -22.22 -25.71 13.36
N THR A 320 -21.96 -24.45 13.03
CA THR A 320 -21.50 -23.44 13.98
C THR A 320 -22.03 -22.07 13.56
N PHE A 321 -21.58 -21.01 14.19
CA PHE A 321 -21.94 -19.64 13.85
C PHE A 321 -20.71 -18.77 13.71
N PHE A 322 -20.68 -18.00 12.61
CA PHE A 322 -19.76 -16.85 12.45
C PHE A 322 -20.59 -15.65 11.95
N PRO A 323 -20.27 -14.41 12.40
CA PRO A 323 -21.09 -13.24 12.08
C PRO A 323 -21.11 -12.86 10.60
N TYR A 324 -20.21 -13.41 9.79
CA TYR A 324 -20.01 -13.05 8.36
C TYR A 324 -20.23 -14.23 7.40
N THR A 325 -20.72 -15.38 7.84
CA THR A 325 -20.99 -16.55 6.98
C THR A 325 -22.34 -17.17 7.27
N GLU A 326 -23.03 -17.67 6.20
CA GLU A 326 -24.29 -18.40 6.28
C GLU A 326 -24.41 -19.33 5.06
N PRO A 327 -24.40 -20.67 5.22
CA PRO A 327 -24.23 -21.42 6.47
C PRO A 327 -22.79 -21.41 6.98
N SER A 328 -22.64 -21.58 8.30
CA SER A 328 -21.34 -21.68 8.97
C SER A 328 -21.10 -23.10 9.46
N LEU A 329 -19.90 -23.60 9.24
CA LEU A 329 -19.47 -24.93 9.68
C LEU A 329 -18.09 -24.85 10.35
N GLN A 330 -17.81 -25.81 11.22
CA GLN A 330 -16.47 -26.07 11.72
C GLN A 330 -16.01 -27.47 11.32
N THR A 331 -14.74 -27.62 11.02
CA THR A 331 -14.13 -28.91 10.75
C THR A 331 -13.53 -29.50 12.01
N MET A 332 -14.02 -30.67 12.35
CA MET A 332 -13.50 -31.50 13.46
C MET A 332 -12.63 -32.62 12.89
N VAL A 333 -11.45 -32.82 13.46
CA VAL A 333 -10.58 -33.94 13.12
C VAL A 333 -10.44 -34.88 14.32
N TYR A 334 -10.33 -36.16 14.04
CA TYR A 334 -10.12 -37.16 15.10
C TYR A 334 -8.62 -37.26 15.38
N ASN A 335 -8.22 -36.93 16.60
CA ASN A 335 -6.86 -37.11 17.06
C ASN A 335 -6.73 -38.49 17.71
N GLU A 336 -6.04 -39.40 17.05
CA GLU A 336 -5.88 -40.82 17.53
C GLU A 336 -5.09 -40.91 18.83
N LYS A 337 -4.09 -40.04 19.02
CA LYS A 337 -3.28 -40.02 20.24
C LYS A 337 -4.09 -39.58 21.48
N LEU A 338 -5.03 -38.66 21.27
CA LEU A 338 -5.88 -38.16 22.35
C LEU A 338 -7.22 -38.90 22.46
N GLY A 339 -7.55 -39.75 21.49
CA GLY A 339 -8.81 -40.50 21.43
C GLY A 339 -10.06 -39.62 21.29
N LYS A 340 -9.94 -38.40 20.75
CA LYS A 340 -11.03 -37.45 20.71
C LYS A 340 -11.04 -36.59 19.47
N TRP A 341 -12.23 -36.01 19.18
CA TRP A 341 -12.43 -35.01 18.14
C TRP A 341 -11.91 -33.64 18.60
N ILE A 342 -11.15 -32.97 17.76
CA ILE A 342 -10.59 -31.64 18.00
C ILE A 342 -11.08 -30.71 16.87
N GLU A 343 -11.52 -29.54 17.24
CA GLU A 343 -11.81 -28.47 16.30
C GLU A 343 -10.50 -27.91 15.73
N LEU A 344 -10.42 -27.79 14.42
CA LEU A 344 -9.25 -27.18 13.75
C LEU A 344 -9.59 -25.94 12.94
N PHE A 345 -10.80 -25.86 12.36
CA PHE A 345 -11.04 -24.85 11.33
C PHE A 345 -12.52 -24.47 11.24
N GLY A 346 -12.77 -23.14 11.19
CA GLY A 346 -14.09 -22.59 10.85
C GLY A 346 -14.20 -22.29 9.36
N MET A 347 -15.39 -22.50 8.77
CA MET A 347 -15.66 -22.24 7.38
C MET A 347 -17.12 -21.86 7.15
N GLY A 348 -17.42 -21.22 6.03
CA GLY A 348 -18.79 -20.86 5.66
C GLY A 348 -18.87 -20.22 4.28
N ILE A 349 -20.08 -19.90 3.87
CA ILE A 349 -20.37 -19.20 2.61
C ILE A 349 -20.69 -17.73 2.91
#